data_d3e41b8917d591ea1fec94f432bef91a
#
_entry.id   d3e41b8917d591ea1fec94f432bef91a
#
_cell.length_a   1.000
_cell.length_b   1.000
_cell.length_c   1.000
_cell.angle_alpha   90.00
_cell.angle_beta   90.00
_cell.angle_gamma   90.00
#
_symmetry.space_group_name_H-M   'P 1'
#
loop_
_entity.id
_entity.type
_entity.pdbx_description
1 polymer ?
#
loop_
_entity_poly.entity_id
_entity_poly.type
_entity_poly.pdbx_seq_one_letter_code
_entity_poly.pdbx_strand_id
1 'polypeptide(L)'
;MTAQLPTSRIDRTSPVPFYFQLKKTLAEEIVAGRWLPGDRLPSEPSICDHFEVSRTTVRQALGELEAEGAIRREKGRGTFVAEPRSTS
;
A
#
# COMPACT_ATOMS: atom_id res chain seq x y z
N MET A 1 3.57 15.23 3.55
CA MET A 1 3.86 14.93 2.15
C MET A 1 3.21 13.63 1.74
N THR A 2 2.84 13.51 0.48
CA THR A 2 2.24 12.30 -0.04
C THR A 2 3.35 11.34 -0.47
N ALA A 3 3.21 10.06 -0.11
CA ALA A 3 4.17 9.05 -0.51
C ALA A 3 4.16 8.88 -2.03
N GLN A 4 5.33 8.65 -2.59
CA GLN A 4 5.46 8.44 -4.03
C GLN A 4 5.34 6.95 -4.35
N LEU A 5 4.76 6.65 -5.51
CA LEU A 5 4.60 5.27 -5.94
C LEU A 5 5.95 4.68 -6.36
N PRO A 6 6.19 3.41 -6.02
CA PRO A 6 7.43 2.75 -6.40
C PRO A 6 7.45 2.45 -7.89
N THR A 7 8.64 2.20 -8.42
CA THR A 7 8.79 1.83 -9.83
C THR A 7 8.50 0.35 -10.08
N SER A 8 8.31 -0.43 -9.04
CA SER A 8 8.00 -1.85 -9.15
C SER A 8 6.68 -2.07 -9.90
N ARG A 9 6.59 -3.17 -10.61
CA ARG A 9 5.40 -3.51 -11.37
C ARG A 9 4.87 -4.88 -10.95
N ILE A 10 3.59 -5.10 -11.22
CA ILE A 10 2.96 -6.40 -10.98
C ILE A 10 3.44 -7.38 -12.05
N ASP A 11 3.87 -8.55 -11.62
CA ASP A 11 4.28 -9.62 -12.54
C ASP A 11 3.03 -10.41 -12.93
N ARG A 12 2.56 -10.18 -14.14
CA ARG A 12 1.32 -10.80 -14.62
C ARG A 12 1.51 -12.25 -15.04
N THR A 13 2.76 -12.72 -15.12
CA THR A 13 3.05 -14.11 -15.47
C THR A 13 3.26 -14.98 -14.23
N SER A 14 3.37 -14.36 -13.06
CA SER A 14 3.56 -15.07 -11.81
C SER A 14 2.26 -15.73 -11.34
N PRO A 15 2.32 -16.91 -10.73
CA PRO A 15 1.14 -17.53 -10.11
C PRO A 15 0.67 -16.81 -8.86
N VAL A 16 1.46 -15.87 -8.35
CA VAL A 16 1.12 -15.11 -7.15
C VAL A 16 -0.03 -14.13 -7.47
N PRO A 17 -1.10 -14.09 -6.67
CA PRO A 17 -2.21 -13.16 -6.92
C PRO A 17 -1.73 -11.71 -6.96
N PHE A 18 -2.38 -10.91 -7.79
CA PHE A 18 -2.01 -9.51 -7.95
C PHE A 18 -2.10 -8.73 -6.65
N TYR A 19 -3.14 -8.98 -5.84
CA TYR A 19 -3.29 -8.25 -4.58
C TYR A 19 -2.14 -8.54 -3.63
N PHE A 20 -1.64 -9.78 -3.65
CA PHE A 20 -0.53 -10.15 -2.78
C PHE A 20 0.75 -9.47 -3.23
N GLN A 21 1.00 -9.43 -4.54
CA GLN A 21 2.17 -8.73 -5.07
C GLN A 21 2.11 -7.26 -4.74
N LEU A 22 0.95 -6.65 -4.91
CA LEU A 22 0.76 -5.24 -4.61
C LEU A 22 0.97 -4.97 -3.11
N LYS A 23 0.38 -5.80 -2.27
CA LYS A 23 0.54 -5.69 -0.82
C LYS A 23 2.01 -5.75 -0.44
N LYS A 24 2.72 -6.72 -0.99
CA LYS A 24 4.14 -6.90 -0.70
C LYS A 24 4.96 -5.68 -1.15
N THR A 25 4.68 -5.19 -2.34
CA THR A 25 5.38 -4.02 -2.87
C THR A 25 5.18 -2.80 -1.98
N LEU A 26 3.94 -2.54 -1.58
CA LEU A 26 3.64 -1.40 -0.72
C LEU A 26 4.28 -1.56 0.66
N ALA A 27 4.24 -2.78 1.19
CA ALA A 27 4.84 -3.05 2.50
C ALA A 27 6.35 -2.84 2.46
N GLU A 28 6.99 -3.21 1.36
CA GLU A 28 8.44 -3.03 1.22
C GLU A 28 8.81 -1.54 1.21
N GLU A 29 7.98 -0.69 0.65
CA GLU A 29 8.22 0.74 0.67
C GLU A 29 8.21 1.28 2.10
N ILE A 30 7.30 0.77 2.91
CA ILE A 30 7.20 1.17 4.31
C ILE A 30 8.40 0.67 5.10
N VAL A 31 8.75 -0.60 4.92
CA VAL A 31 9.88 -1.21 5.64
C VAL A 31 11.20 -0.56 5.25
N ALA A 32 11.33 -0.19 3.97
CA ALA A 32 12.55 0.44 3.48
C ALA A 32 12.69 1.90 3.96
N GLY A 33 11.64 2.46 4.56
CA GLY A 33 11.69 3.83 5.06
C GLY A 33 11.44 4.87 3.99
N ARG A 34 11.05 4.47 2.79
CA ARG A 34 10.70 5.43 1.74
C ARG A 34 9.36 6.09 2.01
N TRP A 35 8.46 5.37 2.68
CA TRP A 35 7.19 5.90 3.17
C TRP A 35 7.27 5.91 4.70
N LEU A 36 7.23 7.10 5.27
CA LEU A 36 7.40 7.26 6.72
C LEU A 36 6.06 7.23 7.44
N PRO A 37 6.05 6.87 8.74
CA PRO A 37 4.81 6.93 9.51
C PRO A 37 4.17 8.31 9.39
N GLY A 38 2.86 8.33 9.15
CA GLY A 38 2.12 9.56 8.96
C GLY A 38 2.06 10.04 7.53
N ASP A 39 2.88 9.49 6.64
CA ASP A 39 2.81 9.85 5.23
C ASP A 39 1.48 9.38 4.64
N ARG A 40 0.92 10.21 3.78
CA ARG A 40 -0.31 9.86 3.10
C ARG A 40 0.00 9.03 1.87
N LEU A 41 -0.65 7.87 1.75
CA LEU A 41 -0.49 7.03 0.57
C LEU A 41 -1.19 7.66 -0.64
N PRO A 42 -0.74 7.33 -1.86
CA PRO A 42 -1.46 7.72 -3.06
C PRO A 42 -2.90 7.20 -3.01
N SER A 43 -3.80 7.86 -3.71
CA SER A 43 -5.19 7.46 -3.74
C SER A 43 -5.37 6.10 -4.42
N GLU A 44 -6.50 5.44 -4.15
CA GLU A 44 -6.80 4.16 -4.79
C GLU A 44 -6.76 4.27 -6.32
N PRO A 45 -7.39 5.29 -6.94
CA PRO A 45 -7.29 5.43 -8.39
C PRO A 45 -5.86 5.58 -8.88
N SER A 46 -5.03 6.32 -8.15
CA SER A 46 -3.62 6.47 -8.53
C SER A 46 -2.88 5.14 -8.49
N ILE A 47 -3.12 4.34 -7.46
CA ILE A 47 -2.50 3.02 -7.35
C ILE A 47 -3.00 2.10 -8.46
N CYS A 48 -4.30 2.12 -8.74
CA CYS A 48 -4.88 1.34 -9.83
C CYS A 48 -4.19 1.66 -11.16
N ASP A 49 -4.06 2.94 -11.46
CA ASP A 49 -3.46 3.38 -12.72
C ASP A 49 -1.98 3.02 -12.79
N HIS A 50 -1.27 3.23 -11.69
CA HIS A 50 0.18 3.01 -11.67
C HIS A 50 0.53 1.54 -11.87
N PHE A 51 -0.19 0.64 -11.21
CA PHE A 51 0.08 -0.78 -11.28
C PHE A 51 -0.77 -1.50 -12.32
N GLU A 52 -1.71 -0.80 -12.94
CA GLU A 52 -2.61 -1.36 -13.96
C GLU A 52 -3.37 -2.57 -13.42
N VAL A 53 -3.97 -2.38 -12.26
CA VAL A 53 -4.77 -3.42 -11.60
C VAL A 53 -6.16 -2.86 -11.30
N SER A 54 -7.10 -3.77 -11.01
CA SER A 54 -8.45 -3.38 -10.70
C SER A 54 -8.54 -2.72 -9.32
N ARG A 55 -9.60 -1.95 -9.13
CA ARG A 55 -9.86 -1.32 -7.83
C ARG A 55 -10.02 -2.38 -6.74
N THR A 56 -10.67 -3.50 -7.06
CA THR A 56 -10.84 -4.59 -6.12
C THR A 56 -9.49 -5.11 -5.63
N THR A 57 -8.54 -5.26 -6.55
CA THR A 57 -7.19 -5.69 -6.20
C THR A 57 -6.53 -4.72 -5.23
N VAL A 58 -6.64 -3.42 -5.51
CA VAL A 58 -6.06 -2.39 -4.65
C VAL A 58 -6.72 -2.41 -3.28
N ARG A 59 -8.04 -2.48 -3.24
CA ARG A 59 -8.77 -2.50 -1.98
C ARG A 59 -8.41 -3.70 -1.12
N GLN A 60 -8.25 -4.85 -1.75
CA GLN A 60 -7.87 -6.06 -1.02
C GLN A 60 -6.47 -5.93 -0.44
N ALA A 61 -5.53 -5.43 -1.24
CA ALA A 61 -4.15 -5.24 -0.77
C ALA A 61 -4.11 -4.27 0.41
N LEU A 62 -4.81 -3.14 0.28
CA LEU A 62 -4.84 -2.13 1.35
C LEU A 62 -5.55 -2.66 2.59
N GLY A 63 -6.62 -3.43 2.40
CA GLY A 63 -7.34 -4.02 3.52
C GLY A 63 -6.47 -4.95 4.34
N GLU A 64 -5.61 -5.72 3.67
CA GLU A 64 -4.72 -6.63 4.38
C GLU A 64 -3.60 -5.86 5.10
N LEU A 65 -3.09 -4.81 4.48
CA LEU A 65 -2.09 -3.97 5.14
C LEU A 65 -2.68 -3.29 6.37
N GLU A 66 -3.92 -2.86 6.29
CA GLU A 66 -4.61 -2.27 7.43
C GLU A 66 -4.79 -3.30 8.54
N ALA A 67 -5.19 -4.52 8.18
CA ALA A 67 -5.36 -5.59 9.16
C ALA A 67 -4.06 -5.94 9.86
N GLU A 68 -2.93 -5.78 9.17
CA GLU A 68 -1.62 -6.02 9.74
C GLU A 68 -1.08 -4.84 10.55
N GLY A 69 -1.78 -3.72 10.52
CA GLY A 69 -1.34 -2.53 11.23
C GLY A 69 -0.30 -1.72 10.49
N ALA A 70 -0.06 -2.00 9.21
CA ALA A 70 0.95 -1.28 8.44
C ALA A 70 0.43 0.08 7.94
N ILE A 71 -0.86 0.19 7.71
CA ILE A 71 -1.49 1.43 7.27
C ILE A 71 -2.75 1.69 8.08
N ARG A 72 -3.22 2.93 8.00
CA ARG A 72 -4.41 3.38 8.69
C ARG A 72 -5.29 4.11 7.69
N ARG A 73 -6.54 3.68 7.58
CA ARG A 73 -7.51 4.37 6.73
C ARG A 73 -8.31 5.34 7.57
N GLU A 74 -8.33 6.59 7.15
CA GLU A 74 -9.10 7.63 7.82
C GLU A 74 -10.18 8.10 6.88
N LYS A 75 -11.41 7.86 7.27
CA LYS A 75 -12.57 8.18 6.44
C LYS A 75 -12.61 9.68 6.15
N GLY A 76 -12.71 10.02 4.87
CA GLY A 76 -12.74 11.40 4.44
C GLY A 76 -11.38 12.07 4.38
N ARG A 77 -10.32 11.40 4.81
CA ARG A 77 -8.98 11.97 4.83
C ARG A 77 -7.98 11.25 3.95
N GLY A 78 -8.16 9.94 3.80
CA GLY A 78 -7.29 9.13 2.98
C GLY A 78 -6.66 8.00 3.77
N THR A 79 -5.60 7.45 3.21
CA THR A 79 -4.87 6.33 3.81
C THR A 79 -3.47 6.80 4.19
N PHE A 80 -3.04 6.44 5.38
CA PHE A 80 -1.76 6.90 5.92
C PHE A 80 -0.93 5.72 6.40
N VAL A 81 0.38 5.87 6.36
CA VAL A 81 1.29 4.88 6.94
C VAL A 81 1.11 4.92 8.44
N ALA A 82 0.85 3.76 9.04
CA ALA A 82 0.67 3.66 10.48
C ALA A 82 2.01 3.78 11.18
N GLU A 83 1.99 4.32 12.39
CA GLU A 83 3.20 4.37 13.19
C GLU A 83 3.56 2.97 13.68
N PRO A 84 4.87 2.65 13.72
CA PRO A 84 5.27 1.36 14.26
C PRO A 84 4.82 1.27 15.72
N ARG A 85 4.24 0.13 16.06
CA ARG A 85 3.86 -0.10 17.44
C ARG A 85 5.12 -0.22 18.27
N SER A 86 5.27 0.70 19.20
CA SER A 86 6.31 0.50 20.19
C SER A 86 5.81 -0.62 21.09
N THR A 87 6.44 -1.74 20.99
CA THR A 87 6.29 -2.77 21.98
C THR A 87 7.17 -2.37 23.15
N SER A 88 6.55 -1.84 24.10
CA SER A 88 7.26 -1.67 25.35
C SER A 88 7.17 -2.97 26.13
#